data_b7c801734805b06b6344a5e368bcfb8b
#
_entry.id   b7c801734805b06b6344a5e368bcfb8b
#
_cell.length_a   1.000
_cell.length_b   1.000
_cell.length_c   1.000
_cell.angle_alpha   90.00
_cell.angle_beta   90.00
_cell.angle_gamma   90.00
#
_symmetry.space_group_name_H-M   'P 1'
#
loop_
_entity.id
_entity.type
_entity.pdbx_description
1 polymer ?
#
loop_
_entity_poly.entity_id
_entity_poly.type
_entity_poly.pdbx_seq_one_letter_code
_entity_poly.pdbx_strand_id
1 'polypeptide(L)'
;KYQNSKNKILLNSQPNIVIITNGKEIIDSNKQLLKFFPLVKDLEEFKKTHICICNTFEDLEKDDYIINKDYNGKNWVEYIFENQDKNFKVAIRNSENKLRHFSVKTSNEKIDLSVIVTFIDVTNEILQLEKEKNEQRNMFQQSKINAIENTLNSIAHHWRQPLSVISTIASGMKLKEEIKELNTKEILLSCDKIIFNTKKLSNTIENFSNFFEKDKTISSNSLVEMVNNVILFCETIFEENSIVCEFTHNEDFILSCSQSDFSDSILNIIENSIHALVNNKNKEDRYILINFSNKVLSIKDSADGVEEDVLSKIYEPYFTTKHQSFGVGLGLFTVNEFFTRNLEFEIEFKNEEFKHKNKKLKGLSININFN
;
A
#
# COMPACT_ATOMS: atom_id res chain seq x y z
N LYS A 1 -41.00 43.12 -14.75
CA LYS A 1 -40.52 43.25 -13.34
C LYS A 1 -40.79 41.99 -12.52
N TYR A 2 -41.99 41.38 -12.57
CA TYR A 2 -42.35 40.20 -11.78
C TYR A 2 -41.48 38.97 -12.11
N GLN A 3 -41.19 38.70 -13.39
CA GLN A 3 -40.33 37.57 -13.84
C GLN A 3 -38.89 37.71 -13.31
N ASN A 4 -38.32 38.93 -13.37
CA ASN A 4 -36.96 39.18 -12.87
C ASN A 4 -36.87 39.01 -11.33
N SER A 5 -37.89 39.40 -10.59
CA SER A 5 -37.95 39.19 -9.13
C SER A 5 -38.02 37.70 -8.81
N LYS A 6 -38.81 36.91 -9.51
CA LYS A 6 -38.95 35.46 -9.31
C LYS A 6 -37.63 34.75 -9.61
N ASN A 7 -36.96 35.06 -10.70
CA ASN A 7 -35.67 34.48 -11.09
C ASN A 7 -34.58 34.78 -10.02
N LYS A 8 -34.57 35.99 -9.47
CA LYS A 8 -33.63 36.39 -8.42
C LYS A 8 -33.89 35.70 -7.09
N ILE A 9 -35.16 35.41 -6.76
CA ILE A 9 -35.52 34.58 -5.57
C ILE A 9 -35.02 33.15 -5.77
N LEU A 10 -35.21 32.53 -6.94
CA LEU A 10 -34.78 31.20 -7.25
C LEU A 10 -33.25 31.05 -7.17
N LEU A 11 -32.51 32.00 -7.79
CA LEU A 11 -31.05 32.03 -7.69
C LEU A 11 -30.55 32.18 -6.27
N ASN A 12 -31.19 33.03 -5.44
CA ASN A 12 -30.81 33.27 -4.07
C ASN A 12 -31.21 32.15 -3.12
N SER A 13 -32.13 31.26 -3.50
CA SER A 13 -32.49 30.07 -2.70
C SER A 13 -31.46 28.94 -2.81
N GLN A 14 -30.59 28.96 -3.81
CA GLN A 14 -29.55 27.94 -4.01
C GLN A 14 -28.49 28.03 -2.89
N PRO A 15 -28.10 26.89 -2.29
CA PRO A 15 -27.09 26.88 -1.23
C PRO A 15 -25.66 27.10 -1.76
N ASN A 16 -25.43 26.79 -3.02
CA ASN A 16 -24.14 26.89 -3.70
C ASN A 16 -23.90 28.30 -4.26
N ILE A 17 -22.66 28.63 -4.54
CA ILE A 17 -22.35 29.85 -5.28
C ILE A 17 -22.76 29.64 -6.73
N VAL A 18 -23.60 30.54 -7.24
CA VAL A 18 -24.05 30.54 -8.63
C VAL A 18 -23.74 31.87 -9.25
N ILE A 19 -23.08 31.85 -10.39
CA ILE A 19 -22.78 33.05 -11.18
C ILE A 19 -23.27 32.89 -12.62
N ILE A 20 -23.56 33.99 -13.28
CA ILE A 20 -23.76 34.09 -14.72
C ILE A 20 -22.53 34.82 -15.29
N THR A 21 -21.83 34.19 -16.23
CA THR A 21 -20.57 34.72 -16.74
C THR A 21 -20.36 34.33 -18.20
N ASN A 22 -19.61 35.16 -18.92
CA ASN A 22 -19.09 34.84 -20.26
C ASN A 22 -17.61 34.32 -20.20
N GLY A 23 -17.10 34.07 -18.99
CA GLY A 23 -15.72 33.63 -18.74
C GLY A 23 -14.70 34.76 -18.61
N LYS A 24 -15.06 36.00 -19.01
CA LYS A 24 -14.23 37.22 -18.90
C LYS A 24 -14.68 38.08 -17.73
N GLU A 25 -15.99 38.17 -17.54
CA GLU A 25 -16.62 38.99 -16.48
C GLU A 25 -17.82 38.26 -15.88
N ILE A 26 -18.19 38.61 -14.65
CA ILE A 26 -19.40 38.15 -14.00
C ILE A 26 -20.53 39.09 -14.37
N ILE A 27 -21.61 38.57 -14.93
CA ILE A 27 -22.80 39.35 -15.34
C ILE A 27 -23.74 39.48 -14.16
N ASP A 28 -24.06 38.36 -13.46
CA ASP A 28 -24.89 38.33 -12.25
C ASP A 28 -24.43 37.19 -11.32
N SER A 29 -24.88 37.26 -10.08
CA SER A 29 -24.58 36.23 -9.07
C SER A 29 -25.68 36.11 -8.03
N ASN A 30 -25.72 34.97 -7.32
CA ASN A 30 -26.54 34.85 -6.15
C ASN A 30 -25.85 35.42 -4.90
N LYS A 31 -26.61 35.55 -3.80
CA LYS A 31 -26.11 36.07 -2.51
C LYS A 31 -24.97 35.24 -1.90
N GLN A 32 -24.78 33.98 -2.32
CA GLN A 32 -23.74 33.13 -1.74
C GLN A 32 -22.34 33.57 -2.13
N LEU A 33 -22.16 34.17 -3.32
CA LEU A 33 -20.88 34.79 -3.72
C LEU A 33 -20.43 35.83 -2.70
N LEU A 34 -21.33 36.77 -2.34
CA LEU A 34 -21.02 37.84 -1.40
C LEU A 34 -20.84 37.35 0.03
N LYS A 35 -21.52 36.25 0.41
CA LYS A 35 -21.27 35.61 1.70
C LYS A 35 -19.89 34.97 1.77
N PHE A 36 -19.40 34.44 0.64
CA PHE A 36 -18.07 33.87 0.57
C PHE A 36 -16.97 34.93 0.57
N PHE A 37 -17.26 36.14 0.01
CA PHE A 37 -16.37 37.30 0.00
C PHE A 37 -16.99 38.47 0.84
N PRO A 38 -17.06 38.38 2.16
CA PRO A 38 -17.78 39.29 3.01
C PRO A 38 -17.17 40.72 3.12
N LEU A 39 -15.94 40.89 2.63
CA LEU A 39 -15.28 42.20 2.54
C LEU A 39 -15.79 43.05 1.37
N VAL A 40 -16.60 42.46 0.50
CA VAL A 40 -17.18 43.11 -0.69
C VAL A 40 -18.67 43.35 -0.43
N LYS A 41 -19.16 44.58 -0.57
CA LYS A 41 -20.53 44.95 -0.25
C LYS A 41 -21.56 44.46 -1.26
N ASP A 42 -21.18 44.52 -2.54
CA ASP A 42 -22.06 44.16 -3.66
C ASP A 42 -21.25 43.62 -4.86
N LEU A 43 -21.99 43.18 -5.90
CA LEU A 43 -21.39 42.61 -7.11
C LEU A 43 -20.55 43.61 -7.90
N GLU A 44 -20.93 44.90 -7.87
CA GLU A 44 -20.20 45.93 -8.59
C GLU A 44 -18.83 46.23 -7.91
N GLU A 45 -18.77 46.18 -6.61
CA GLU A 45 -17.50 46.29 -5.90
C GLU A 45 -16.64 45.06 -6.14
N PHE A 46 -17.23 43.85 -6.20
CA PHE A 46 -16.52 42.62 -6.56
C PHE A 46 -15.88 42.73 -7.98
N LYS A 47 -16.63 43.19 -8.96
CA LYS A 47 -16.14 43.38 -10.33
C LYS A 47 -14.99 44.37 -10.43
N LYS A 48 -14.96 45.41 -9.59
CA LYS A 48 -13.84 46.37 -9.53
C LYS A 48 -12.56 45.72 -9.02
N THR A 49 -12.67 44.76 -8.10
CA THR A 49 -11.52 44.10 -7.46
C THR A 49 -11.07 42.87 -8.24
N HIS A 50 -12.02 42.12 -8.79
CA HIS A 50 -11.78 40.80 -9.38
C HIS A 50 -12.47 40.61 -10.72
N ILE A 51 -12.48 41.48 -11.62
CA ILE A 51 -13.15 41.46 -12.95
C ILE A 51 -13.83 40.09 -13.27
N CYS A 52 -13.10 38.98 -13.10
CA CYS A 52 -13.55 37.59 -13.20
C CYS A 52 -13.30 36.85 -11.91
N ILE A 53 -14.18 35.90 -11.50
CA ILE A 53 -13.93 35.02 -10.36
C ILE A 53 -12.67 34.16 -10.57
N CYS A 54 -12.31 33.88 -11.80
CA CYS A 54 -11.11 33.15 -12.18
C CYS A 54 -9.80 33.78 -11.65
N ASN A 55 -9.80 35.09 -11.35
CA ASN A 55 -8.65 35.76 -10.75
C ASN A 55 -8.42 35.35 -9.28
N THR A 56 -9.38 34.68 -8.68
CA THR A 56 -9.27 34.12 -7.32
C THR A 56 -8.87 32.65 -7.28
N PHE A 57 -8.69 32.00 -8.45
CA PHE A 57 -8.34 30.59 -8.52
C PHE A 57 -6.86 30.38 -8.18
N GLU A 58 -6.60 29.49 -7.25
CA GLU A 58 -5.25 29.08 -6.83
C GLU A 58 -4.76 27.94 -7.72
N ASP A 59 -3.50 28.01 -8.13
CA ASP A 59 -2.85 26.92 -8.86
C ASP A 59 -2.30 25.89 -7.86
N LEU A 60 -2.87 24.69 -7.92
CA LEU A 60 -2.46 23.56 -7.07
C LEU A 60 -1.62 22.53 -7.84
N GLU A 61 -1.24 22.83 -9.10
CA GLU A 61 -0.49 21.90 -9.97
C GLU A 61 -1.18 20.51 -10.11
N LYS A 62 -2.53 20.50 -10.12
CA LYS A 62 -3.36 19.30 -10.27
C LYS A 62 -4.18 19.38 -11.55
N ASP A 63 -4.20 18.31 -12.34
CA ASP A 63 -4.83 18.26 -13.68
C ASP A 63 -6.35 18.48 -13.68
N ASP A 64 -7.03 18.12 -12.58
CA ASP A 64 -8.48 18.30 -12.42
C ASP A 64 -8.87 19.66 -11.85
N TYR A 65 -7.88 20.54 -11.57
CA TYR A 65 -8.12 21.91 -11.13
C TYR A 65 -8.00 22.91 -12.26
N ILE A 66 -9.05 23.70 -12.41
CA ILE A 66 -9.09 24.82 -13.36
C ILE A 66 -8.42 26.04 -12.73
N ILE A 67 -7.60 26.69 -13.50
CA ILE A 67 -6.92 27.93 -13.14
C ILE A 67 -7.24 29.02 -14.17
N ASN A 68 -6.84 30.25 -13.88
CA ASN A 68 -6.98 31.35 -14.83
C ASN A 68 -5.87 31.32 -15.89
N LYS A 69 -6.07 30.51 -16.93
CA LYS A 69 -5.15 30.44 -18.09
C LYS A 69 -5.91 30.26 -19.39
N ASP A 70 -5.21 30.39 -20.50
CA ASP A 70 -5.70 30.02 -21.82
C ASP A 70 -5.71 28.52 -22.02
N TYR A 71 -6.84 28.00 -22.49
CA TYR A 71 -7.03 26.57 -22.78
C TYR A 71 -7.17 26.39 -24.31
N ASN A 72 -6.08 26.54 -25.05
CA ASN A 72 -6.03 26.43 -26.49
C ASN A 72 -6.96 27.46 -27.18
N GLY A 73 -6.85 28.74 -26.80
CA GLY A 73 -7.67 29.84 -27.33
C GLY A 73 -9.04 30.00 -26.68
N LYS A 74 -9.33 29.21 -25.61
CA LYS A 74 -10.60 29.23 -24.87
C LYS A 74 -10.37 29.71 -23.43
N ASN A 75 -11.35 30.44 -22.91
CA ASN A 75 -11.35 30.74 -21.48
C ASN A 75 -11.81 29.55 -20.66
N TRP A 76 -11.65 29.61 -19.33
CA TRP A 76 -11.94 28.52 -18.38
C TRP A 76 -13.41 28.03 -18.45
N VAL A 77 -14.39 28.94 -18.72
CA VAL A 77 -15.80 28.57 -18.80
C VAL A 77 -16.10 27.83 -20.11
N GLU A 78 -15.54 28.28 -21.21
CA GLU A 78 -15.68 27.61 -22.51
C GLU A 78 -15.06 26.22 -22.48
N TYR A 79 -13.91 26.10 -21.82
CA TYR A 79 -13.24 24.80 -21.62
C TYR A 79 -14.09 23.82 -20.81
N ILE A 80 -14.67 24.27 -19.68
CA ILE A 80 -15.57 23.44 -18.88
C ILE A 80 -16.84 23.09 -19.65
N PHE A 81 -17.44 24.08 -20.36
CA PHE A 81 -18.67 23.88 -21.09
C PHE A 81 -18.55 22.82 -22.19
N GLU A 82 -17.41 22.70 -22.84
CA GLU A 82 -17.15 21.69 -23.86
C GLU A 82 -16.74 20.29 -23.30
N ASN A 83 -16.36 20.23 -22.05
CA ASN A 83 -15.91 18.99 -21.41
C ASN A 83 -16.77 18.64 -20.18
N GLN A 84 -18.09 18.70 -20.32
CA GLN A 84 -19.05 18.50 -19.22
C GLN A 84 -19.05 17.07 -18.62
N ASP A 85 -18.47 16.11 -19.32
CA ASP A 85 -18.24 14.74 -18.88
C ASP A 85 -17.17 14.63 -17.80
N LYS A 86 -16.32 15.67 -17.65
CA LYS A 86 -15.26 15.73 -16.66
C LYS A 86 -15.69 16.47 -15.39
N ASN A 87 -15.15 16.05 -14.27
CA ASN A 87 -15.36 16.71 -12.98
C ASN A 87 -14.24 17.71 -12.72
N PHE A 88 -14.49 18.97 -13.04
CA PHE A 88 -13.55 20.05 -12.78
C PHE A 88 -13.70 20.62 -11.37
N LYS A 89 -12.59 21.05 -10.81
CA LYS A 89 -12.51 21.72 -9.50
C LYS A 89 -11.78 23.04 -9.63
N VAL A 90 -12.03 23.93 -8.68
CA VAL A 90 -11.23 25.13 -8.45
C VAL A 90 -10.89 25.23 -6.98
N ALA A 91 -9.77 25.85 -6.67
CA ALA A 91 -9.38 26.19 -5.31
C ALA A 91 -9.44 27.71 -5.15
N ILE A 92 -10.12 28.19 -4.10
CA ILE A 92 -10.30 29.62 -3.82
C ILE A 92 -10.02 29.88 -2.34
N ARG A 93 -9.28 30.94 -2.00
CA ARG A 93 -9.13 31.37 -0.61
C ARG A 93 -10.30 32.23 -0.20
N ASN A 94 -10.85 31.93 0.97
CA ASN A 94 -11.86 32.78 1.57
C ASN A 94 -11.23 34.02 2.26
N SER A 95 -12.05 34.91 2.78
CA SER A 95 -11.61 36.13 3.50
C SER A 95 -10.73 35.86 4.73
N GLU A 96 -10.76 34.65 5.30
CA GLU A 96 -9.90 34.21 6.40
C GLU A 96 -8.60 33.55 5.91
N ASN A 97 -8.28 33.66 4.62
CA ASN A 97 -7.14 33.02 3.95
C ASN A 97 -7.16 31.49 3.98
N LYS A 98 -8.32 30.86 4.26
CA LYS A 98 -8.48 29.40 4.22
C LYS A 98 -8.79 28.96 2.80
N LEU A 99 -8.05 27.95 2.34
CA LEU A 99 -8.28 27.34 1.02
C LEU A 99 -9.59 26.53 1.04
N ARG A 100 -10.43 26.78 0.03
CA ARG A 100 -11.68 26.06 -0.20
C ARG A 100 -11.68 25.46 -1.60
N HIS A 101 -12.21 24.26 -1.70
CA HIS A 101 -12.27 23.49 -2.92
C HIS A 101 -13.70 23.42 -3.42
N PHE A 102 -13.92 23.77 -4.67
CA PHE A 102 -15.25 23.75 -5.28
C PHE A 102 -15.25 22.84 -6.50
N SER A 103 -16.24 21.97 -6.58
CA SER A 103 -16.60 21.32 -7.86
C SER A 103 -17.35 22.33 -8.72
N VAL A 104 -16.98 22.46 -9.99
CA VAL A 104 -17.54 23.45 -10.91
C VAL A 104 -18.37 22.75 -11.96
N LYS A 105 -19.62 23.22 -12.12
CA LYS A 105 -20.55 22.74 -13.16
C LYS A 105 -21.12 23.91 -13.94
N THR A 106 -21.28 23.72 -15.25
CA THR A 106 -21.93 24.70 -16.13
C THR A 106 -23.32 24.24 -16.50
N SER A 107 -24.20 25.22 -16.88
CA SER A 107 -25.47 24.89 -17.54
C SER A 107 -25.22 24.19 -18.89
N ASN A 108 -26.20 23.42 -19.36
CA ASN A 108 -26.11 22.72 -20.64
C ASN A 108 -26.34 23.63 -21.84
N GLU A 109 -26.89 24.84 -21.62
CA GLU A 109 -27.23 25.82 -22.67
C GLU A 109 -26.60 27.17 -22.34
N LYS A 110 -26.24 27.91 -23.38
CA LYS A 110 -25.81 29.31 -23.30
C LYS A 110 -27.02 30.26 -23.41
N ILE A 111 -26.99 31.30 -22.60
CA ILE A 111 -27.96 32.39 -22.65
C ILE A 111 -27.18 33.65 -23.11
N ASP A 112 -27.42 34.14 -24.31
CA ASP A 112 -26.77 35.35 -24.87
C ASP A 112 -25.24 35.35 -24.69
N LEU A 113 -24.52 34.33 -25.12
CA LEU A 113 -23.06 34.13 -24.92
C LEU A 113 -22.62 33.92 -23.47
N SER A 114 -23.54 33.79 -22.55
CA SER A 114 -23.26 33.58 -21.12
C SER A 114 -23.66 32.19 -20.67
N VAL A 115 -23.01 31.70 -19.62
CA VAL A 115 -23.23 30.38 -19.03
C VAL A 115 -23.52 30.57 -17.54
N ILE A 116 -24.42 29.76 -16.99
CA ILE A 116 -24.61 29.65 -15.56
C ILE A 116 -23.56 28.71 -15.03
N VAL A 117 -22.78 29.14 -14.07
CA VAL A 117 -21.74 28.33 -13.41
C VAL A 117 -22.08 28.17 -11.93
N THR A 118 -22.08 26.93 -11.48
CA THR A 118 -22.34 26.57 -10.07
C THR A 118 -21.06 26.04 -9.44
N PHE A 119 -20.70 26.60 -8.29
CA PHE A 119 -19.58 26.16 -7.45
C PHE A 119 -20.14 25.45 -6.22
N ILE A 120 -19.86 24.17 -6.12
CA ILE A 120 -20.30 23.31 -5.02
C ILE A 120 -19.10 23.11 -4.08
N ASP A 121 -19.20 23.55 -2.85
CA ASP A 121 -18.13 23.38 -1.86
C ASP A 121 -17.94 21.88 -1.54
N VAL A 122 -16.79 21.34 -1.91
CA VAL A 122 -16.39 19.95 -1.69
C VAL A 122 -15.16 19.87 -0.79
N THR A 123 -14.90 20.92 -0.01
CA THR A 123 -13.72 21.02 0.85
C THR A 123 -13.69 19.90 1.88
N ASN A 124 -14.82 19.65 2.54
CA ASN A 124 -14.88 18.63 3.59
C ASN A 124 -14.66 17.22 3.04
N GLU A 125 -15.22 16.94 1.86
CA GLU A 125 -15.04 15.65 1.17
C GLU A 125 -13.57 15.42 0.80
N ILE A 126 -12.90 16.45 0.28
CA ILE A 126 -11.48 16.36 -0.10
C ILE A 126 -10.61 16.19 1.14
N LEU A 127 -10.82 16.97 2.19
CA LEU A 127 -10.07 16.86 3.43
C LEU A 127 -10.27 15.50 4.12
N GLN A 128 -11.47 14.96 4.06
CA GLN A 128 -11.77 13.64 4.60
C GLN A 128 -11.04 12.55 3.82
N LEU A 129 -11.07 12.59 2.48
CA LEU A 129 -10.35 11.65 1.62
C LEU A 129 -8.83 11.73 1.83
N GLU A 130 -8.27 12.93 2.01
CA GLU A 130 -6.84 13.11 2.30
C GLU A 130 -6.49 12.54 3.67
N LYS A 131 -7.34 12.74 4.67
CA LYS A 131 -7.17 12.18 6.01
C LYS A 131 -7.19 10.65 5.97
N GLU A 132 -8.18 10.06 5.32
CA GLU A 132 -8.30 8.60 5.15
C GLU A 132 -7.08 8.00 4.45
N LYS A 133 -6.59 8.63 3.38
CA LYS A 133 -5.36 8.22 2.69
C LYS A 133 -4.13 8.28 3.59
N ASN A 134 -4.01 9.32 4.41
CA ASN A 134 -2.89 9.45 5.34
C ASN A 134 -2.97 8.43 6.47
N GLU A 135 -4.16 8.17 7.01
CA GLU A 135 -4.38 7.11 8.00
C GLU A 135 -4.02 5.74 7.43
N GLN A 136 -4.44 5.44 6.20
CA GLN A 136 -4.07 4.21 5.50
C GLN A 136 -2.55 4.07 5.34
N ARG A 137 -1.86 5.14 4.92
CA ARG A 137 -0.39 5.14 4.81
C ARG A 137 0.30 4.88 6.14
N ASN A 138 -0.17 5.52 7.21
CA ASN A 138 0.40 5.35 8.54
C ASN A 138 0.18 3.93 9.07
N MET A 139 -1.01 3.35 8.88
CA MET A 139 -1.28 1.97 9.26
C MET A 139 -0.45 0.97 8.46
N PHE A 140 -0.26 1.23 7.17
CA PHE A 140 0.63 0.42 6.33
C PHE A 140 2.07 0.43 6.84
N GLN A 141 2.61 1.60 7.16
CA GLN A 141 3.95 1.71 7.75
C GLN A 141 4.05 1.00 9.09
N GLN A 142 3.03 1.13 9.95
CA GLN A 142 3.00 0.44 11.24
C GLN A 142 2.93 -1.08 11.08
N SER A 143 2.16 -1.59 10.14
CA SER A 143 2.09 -3.02 9.82
C SER A 143 3.45 -3.56 9.37
N LYS A 144 4.16 -2.80 8.53
CA LYS A 144 5.52 -3.14 8.09
C LYS A 144 6.51 -3.17 9.27
N ILE A 145 6.44 -2.20 10.17
CA ILE A 145 7.27 -2.16 11.38
C ILE A 145 6.98 -3.38 12.27
N ASN A 146 5.72 -3.73 12.48
CA ASN A 146 5.33 -4.86 13.31
C ASN A 146 5.81 -6.21 12.72
N ALA A 147 5.74 -6.38 11.39
CA ALA A 147 6.27 -7.56 10.70
C ALA A 147 7.79 -7.66 10.90
N ILE A 148 8.51 -6.55 10.74
CA ILE A 148 9.94 -6.46 11.00
C ILE A 148 10.26 -6.78 12.48
N GLU A 149 9.50 -6.25 13.43
CA GLU A 149 9.69 -6.50 14.87
C GLU A 149 9.54 -7.99 15.24
N ASN A 150 8.53 -8.65 14.69
CA ASN A 150 8.32 -10.09 14.90
C ASN A 150 9.50 -10.88 14.33
N THR A 151 9.96 -10.54 13.15
CA THR A 151 11.12 -11.18 12.51
C THR A 151 12.40 -10.89 13.29
N LEU A 152 12.63 -9.67 13.79
CA LEU A 152 13.78 -9.32 14.63
C LEU A 152 13.80 -10.10 15.96
N ASN A 153 12.65 -10.30 16.58
CA ASN A 153 12.55 -11.09 17.82
C ASN A 153 12.92 -12.56 17.56
N SER A 154 12.47 -13.14 16.46
CA SER A 154 12.87 -14.47 16.03
C SER A 154 14.37 -14.54 15.79
N ILE A 155 14.93 -13.61 15.01
CA ILE A 155 16.38 -13.53 14.72
C ILE A 155 17.20 -13.36 16.00
N ALA A 156 16.78 -12.52 16.94
CA ALA A 156 17.47 -12.34 18.21
C ALA A 156 17.50 -13.65 19.03
N HIS A 157 16.43 -14.46 18.98
CA HIS A 157 16.40 -15.79 19.57
C HIS A 157 17.39 -16.73 18.87
N HIS A 158 17.44 -16.70 17.54
CA HIS A 158 18.37 -17.51 16.74
C HIS A 158 19.83 -17.14 16.94
N TRP A 159 20.15 -15.87 17.19
CA TRP A 159 21.53 -15.48 17.53
C TRP A 159 21.93 -15.94 18.92
N ARG A 160 20.99 -15.95 19.89
CA ARG A 160 21.29 -16.45 21.25
C ARG A 160 21.63 -17.94 21.28
N GLN A 161 21.01 -18.74 20.39
CA GLN A 161 21.25 -20.19 20.37
C GLN A 161 22.71 -20.54 20.05
N PRO A 162 23.31 -20.20 18.89
CA PRO A 162 24.70 -20.50 18.59
C PRO A 162 25.68 -19.83 19.57
N LEU A 163 25.37 -18.60 20.04
CA LEU A 163 26.17 -17.92 21.05
C LEU A 163 26.17 -18.69 22.38
N SER A 164 25.02 -19.20 22.81
CA SER A 164 24.91 -20.04 24.00
C SER A 164 25.70 -21.34 23.86
N VAL A 165 25.64 -21.98 22.69
CA VAL A 165 26.43 -23.20 22.41
C VAL A 165 27.92 -22.90 22.46
N ILE A 166 28.37 -21.81 21.81
CA ILE A 166 29.79 -21.37 21.85
C ILE A 166 30.23 -21.11 23.29
N SER A 167 29.42 -20.38 24.07
CA SER A 167 29.71 -20.06 25.46
C SER A 167 29.79 -21.32 26.33
N THR A 168 28.87 -22.28 26.14
CA THR A 168 28.82 -23.54 26.86
C THR A 168 30.06 -24.39 26.54
N ILE A 169 30.46 -24.50 25.27
CA ILE A 169 31.65 -25.24 24.86
C ILE A 169 32.91 -24.60 25.47
N ALA A 170 33.05 -23.27 25.36
CA ALA A 170 34.19 -22.56 25.91
C ALA A 170 34.29 -22.70 27.45
N SER A 171 33.14 -22.56 28.14
CA SER A 171 33.07 -22.76 29.60
C SER A 171 33.40 -24.20 30.02
N GLY A 172 32.92 -25.19 29.26
CA GLY A 172 33.25 -26.60 29.47
C GLY A 172 34.72 -26.92 29.26
N MET A 173 35.36 -26.33 28.24
CA MET A 173 36.81 -26.44 28.02
C MET A 173 37.58 -25.84 29.18
N LYS A 174 37.20 -24.67 29.67
CA LYS A 174 37.84 -24.00 30.79
C LYS A 174 37.75 -24.85 32.08
N LEU A 175 36.58 -25.41 32.39
CA LEU A 175 36.37 -26.26 33.54
C LEU A 175 37.22 -27.53 33.45
N LYS A 176 37.26 -28.18 32.29
CA LYS A 176 38.08 -29.40 32.08
C LYS A 176 39.57 -29.13 32.23
N GLU A 177 40.05 -27.94 31.81
CA GLU A 177 41.44 -27.52 32.02
C GLU A 177 41.75 -27.34 33.50
N GLU A 178 40.86 -26.70 34.28
CA GLU A 178 41.02 -26.51 35.74
C GLU A 178 41.18 -27.83 36.50
N ILE A 179 40.49 -28.89 36.04
CA ILE A 179 40.61 -30.27 36.64
C ILE A 179 41.67 -31.14 35.95
N LYS A 180 42.42 -30.58 34.99
CA LYS A 180 43.44 -31.27 34.19
C LYS A 180 42.96 -32.51 33.41
N GLU A 181 41.73 -32.53 32.99
CA GLU A 181 41.11 -33.59 32.17
C GLU A 181 41.00 -33.22 30.67
N LEU A 182 41.46 -32.04 30.25
CA LEU A 182 41.35 -31.58 28.88
C LEU A 182 42.47 -32.19 28.01
N ASN A 183 42.10 -32.87 26.93
CA ASN A 183 43.05 -33.42 25.98
C ASN A 183 42.97 -32.73 24.59
N THR A 184 44.04 -32.86 23.81
CA THR A 184 44.19 -32.23 22.51
C THR A 184 43.06 -32.56 21.52
N LYS A 185 42.54 -33.80 21.53
CA LYS A 185 41.46 -34.24 20.65
C LYS A 185 40.13 -33.56 21.03
N GLU A 186 39.86 -33.38 22.30
CA GLU A 186 38.67 -32.66 22.75
C GLU A 186 38.75 -31.14 22.45
N ILE A 187 39.96 -30.56 22.55
CA ILE A 187 40.19 -29.17 22.17
C ILE A 187 39.83 -28.99 20.70
N LEU A 188 40.38 -29.82 19.79
CA LEU A 188 40.11 -29.73 18.35
C LEU A 188 38.62 -29.88 18.04
N LEU A 189 37.95 -30.89 18.62
CA LEU A 189 36.50 -31.07 18.42
C LEU A 189 35.67 -29.88 18.95
N SER A 190 36.07 -29.28 20.04
CA SER A 190 35.41 -28.10 20.60
C SER A 190 35.62 -26.87 19.73
N CYS A 191 36.84 -26.68 19.23
CA CYS A 191 37.14 -25.62 18.24
C CYS A 191 36.30 -25.76 16.95
N ASP A 192 36.23 -26.98 16.41
CA ASP A 192 35.40 -27.23 15.20
C ASP A 192 33.93 -26.86 15.41
N LYS A 193 33.38 -27.24 16.57
CA LYS A 193 32.01 -26.89 16.95
C LYS A 193 31.83 -25.37 17.11
N ILE A 194 32.79 -24.67 17.72
CA ILE A 194 32.75 -23.20 17.82
C ILE A 194 32.80 -22.55 16.43
N ILE A 195 33.73 -23.00 15.58
CA ILE A 195 33.85 -22.47 14.19
C ILE A 195 32.57 -22.70 13.40
N PHE A 196 31.97 -23.91 13.53
CA PHE A 196 30.70 -24.20 12.86
C PHE A 196 29.57 -23.24 13.29
N ASN A 197 29.40 -23.04 14.61
CA ASN A 197 28.35 -22.13 15.14
C ASN A 197 28.62 -20.67 14.79
N THR A 198 29.88 -20.23 14.74
CA THR A 198 30.26 -18.88 14.32
C THR A 198 29.95 -18.65 12.84
N LYS A 199 30.25 -19.64 11.97
CA LYS A 199 29.87 -19.57 10.55
C LYS A 199 28.36 -19.51 10.36
N LYS A 200 27.61 -20.34 11.08
CA LYS A 200 26.13 -20.30 11.05
C LYS A 200 25.61 -18.91 11.45
N LEU A 201 26.15 -18.31 12.49
CA LEU A 201 25.80 -16.97 12.93
C LEU A 201 26.12 -15.91 11.87
N SER A 202 27.32 -15.94 11.27
CA SER A 202 27.75 -15.03 10.22
C SER A 202 26.81 -15.08 8.99
N ASN A 203 26.48 -16.28 8.52
CA ASN A 203 25.56 -16.46 7.40
C ASN A 203 24.17 -15.89 7.70
N THR A 204 23.67 -16.09 8.94
CA THR A 204 22.37 -15.54 9.34
C THR A 204 22.38 -14.01 9.32
N ILE A 205 23.49 -13.37 9.78
CA ILE A 205 23.66 -11.91 9.77
C ILE A 205 23.73 -11.40 8.32
N GLU A 206 24.47 -12.09 7.46
CA GLU A 206 24.65 -11.70 6.07
C GLU A 206 23.33 -11.79 5.30
N ASN A 207 22.57 -12.87 5.47
CA ASN A 207 21.24 -13.02 4.88
C ASN A 207 20.29 -11.90 5.33
N PHE A 208 20.34 -11.53 6.62
CA PHE A 208 19.55 -10.45 7.17
C PHE A 208 19.96 -9.08 6.59
N SER A 209 21.26 -8.77 6.58
CA SER A 209 21.78 -7.52 6.02
C SER A 209 21.38 -7.37 4.54
N ASN A 210 21.57 -8.42 3.75
CA ASN A 210 21.19 -8.44 2.33
C ASN A 210 19.69 -8.22 2.10
N PHE A 211 18.83 -8.63 3.03
CA PHE A 211 17.39 -8.42 2.95
C PHE A 211 16.98 -6.95 3.20
N PHE A 212 17.65 -6.25 4.13
CA PHE A 212 17.28 -4.89 4.53
C PHE A 212 18.03 -3.75 3.81
N GLU A 213 19.22 -4.01 3.26
CA GLU A 213 20.07 -2.98 2.62
C GLU A 213 19.66 -2.59 1.19
N LYS A 214 18.62 -3.21 0.61
CA LYS A 214 18.28 -2.98 -0.80
C LYS A 214 17.44 -1.73 -1.00
N ASP A 215 17.98 -0.83 -1.82
CA ASP A 215 17.36 0.39 -2.30
C ASP A 215 15.97 0.15 -2.94
N LYS A 216 15.04 1.08 -2.71
CA LYS A 216 13.73 1.12 -3.40
C LYS A 216 13.84 1.47 -4.89
N THR A 217 15.01 1.38 -5.47
CA THR A 217 15.21 1.62 -6.90
C THR A 217 14.60 0.47 -7.71
N ILE A 218 13.86 0.83 -8.76
CA ILE A 218 13.36 -0.14 -9.72
C ILE A 218 14.55 -0.67 -10.51
N SER A 219 14.76 -1.98 -10.48
CA SER A 219 15.80 -2.67 -11.21
C SER A 219 15.29 -3.99 -11.81
N SER A 220 15.96 -4.47 -12.83
CA SER A 220 15.63 -5.76 -13.45
C SER A 220 16.29 -6.89 -12.67
N ASN A 221 15.49 -7.75 -12.05
CA ASN A 221 15.96 -8.82 -11.17
C ASN A 221 15.41 -10.18 -11.60
N SER A 222 16.15 -11.24 -11.34
CA SER A 222 15.68 -12.62 -11.46
C SER A 222 14.61 -12.90 -10.40
N LEU A 223 13.44 -13.35 -10.85
CA LEU A 223 12.34 -13.74 -9.95
C LEU A 223 12.76 -14.93 -9.07
N VAL A 224 13.43 -15.91 -9.67
CA VAL A 224 13.93 -17.09 -8.95
C VAL A 224 14.91 -16.69 -7.85
N GLU A 225 15.83 -15.78 -8.13
CA GLU A 225 16.77 -15.28 -7.13
C GLU A 225 16.07 -14.53 -6.00
N MET A 226 15.10 -13.65 -6.33
CA MET A 226 14.33 -12.91 -5.33
C MET A 226 13.53 -13.84 -4.41
N VAL A 227 12.87 -14.87 -4.96
CA VAL A 227 12.13 -15.86 -4.16
C VAL A 227 13.07 -16.67 -3.27
N ASN A 228 14.22 -17.13 -3.81
CA ASN A 228 15.21 -17.86 -3.03
C ASN A 228 15.74 -17.03 -1.85
N ASN A 229 15.99 -15.73 -2.05
CA ASN A 229 16.44 -14.84 -0.97
C ASN A 229 15.43 -14.76 0.18
N VAL A 230 14.13 -14.71 -0.12
CA VAL A 230 13.07 -14.72 0.91
C VAL A 230 13.01 -16.08 1.62
N ILE A 231 13.13 -17.19 0.89
CA ILE A 231 13.14 -18.53 1.49
C ILE A 231 14.32 -18.68 2.45
N LEU A 232 15.53 -18.29 2.03
CA LEU A 232 16.73 -18.31 2.87
C LEU A 232 16.57 -17.44 4.12
N PHE A 233 15.92 -16.28 3.99
CA PHE A 233 15.60 -15.41 5.11
C PHE A 233 14.66 -16.10 6.12
N CYS A 234 13.68 -16.88 5.63
CA CYS A 234 12.72 -17.61 6.47
C CYS A 234 13.21 -18.97 6.95
N GLU A 235 14.36 -19.48 6.48
CA GLU A 235 14.85 -20.86 6.72
C GLU A 235 14.81 -21.22 8.20
N THR A 236 15.30 -20.33 9.05
CA THR A 236 15.36 -20.53 10.49
C THR A 236 13.97 -20.62 11.12
N ILE A 237 13.02 -19.82 10.64
CA ILE A 237 11.63 -19.85 11.12
C ILE A 237 10.96 -21.16 10.69
N PHE A 238 11.28 -21.67 9.52
CA PHE A 238 10.79 -22.97 9.03
C PHE A 238 11.32 -24.11 9.91
N GLU A 239 12.63 -24.13 10.22
CA GLU A 239 13.24 -25.15 11.11
C GLU A 239 12.57 -25.17 12.48
N GLU A 240 12.37 -24.01 13.14
CA GLU A 240 11.75 -23.91 14.47
C GLU A 240 10.32 -24.43 14.50
N ASN A 241 9.57 -24.14 13.46
CA ASN A 241 8.17 -24.52 13.38
C ASN A 241 7.95 -25.89 12.71
N SER A 242 9.03 -26.59 12.36
CA SER A 242 9.01 -27.87 11.65
C SER A 242 8.20 -27.77 10.34
N ILE A 243 8.43 -26.71 9.58
CA ILE A 243 7.80 -26.47 8.28
C ILE A 243 8.76 -26.93 7.18
N VAL A 244 8.26 -27.70 6.23
CA VAL A 244 9.00 -28.09 5.02
C VAL A 244 8.62 -27.11 3.92
N CYS A 245 9.58 -26.27 3.52
CA CYS A 245 9.42 -25.37 2.37
C CYS A 245 10.17 -25.94 1.19
N GLU A 246 9.49 -26.13 0.05
CA GLU A 246 10.10 -26.61 -1.19
C GLU A 246 9.83 -25.60 -2.32
N PHE A 247 10.90 -25.18 -3.00
CA PHE A 247 10.79 -24.34 -4.17
C PHE A 247 11.25 -25.09 -5.42
N THR A 248 10.38 -25.15 -6.42
CA THR A 248 10.63 -25.78 -7.71
C THR A 248 10.40 -24.78 -8.84
N HIS A 249 11.26 -24.79 -9.85
CA HIS A 249 11.09 -23.95 -11.03
C HIS A 249 11.66 -24.66 -12.27
N ASN A 250 11.11 -24.39 -13.44
CA ASN A 250 11.59 -24.88 -14.72
C ASN A 250 12.04 -23.76 -15.67
N GLU A 251 11.87 -22.52 -15.26
CA GLU A 251 12.23 -21.30 -15.98
C GLU A 251 12.59 -20.19 -15.00
N ASP A 252 13.07 -19.06 -15.50
CA ASP A 252 13.25 -17.82 -14.74
C ASP A 252 12.56 -16.67 -15.48
N PHE A 253 12.26 -15.60 -14.77
CA PHE A 253 11.61 -14.41 -15.29
C PHE A 253 12.32 -13.16 -14.76
N ILE A 254 12.70 -12.26 -15.68
CA ILE A 254 13.33 -11.00 -15.29
C ILE A 254 12.22 -9.98 -15.04
N LEU A 255 12.08 -9.61 -13.78
CA LEU A 255 11.06 -8.66 -13.32
C LEU A 255 11.69 -7.29 -13.05
N SER A 256 11.09 -6.24 -13.62
CA SER A 256 11.48 -4.85 -13.35
C SER A 256 10.65 -4.29 -12.21
N CYS A 257 11.18 -4.33 -10.99
CA CYS A 257 10.50 -3.84 -9.79
C CYS A 257 11.48 -3.46 -8.70
N SER A 258 10.97 -2.86 -7.62
CA SER A 258 11.70 -2.73 -6.36
C SER A 258 11.86 -4.11 -5.72
N GLN A 259 13.10 -4.56 -5.55
CA GLN A 259 13.40 -5.85 -4.93
C GLN A 259 12.89 -5.93 -3.48
N SER A 260 12.97 -4.81 -2.74
CA SER A 260 12.43 -4.72 -1.38
C SER A 260 10.91 -4.95 -1.36
N ASP A 261 10.15 -4.27 -2.23
CA ASP A 261 8.69 -4.37 -2.23
C ASP A 261 8.21 -5.76 -2.69
N PHE A 262 8.93 -6.39 -3.64
CA PHE A 262 8.70 -7.79 -4.02
C PHE A 262 8.96 -8.73 -2.84
N SER A 263 10.12 -8.61 -2.20
CA SER A 263 10.50 -9.45 -1.05
C SER A 263 9.53 -9.29 0.12
N ASP A 264 9.11 -8.07 0.45
CA ASP A 264 8.09 -7.78 1.45
C ASP A 264 6.74 -8.46 1.10
N SER A 265 6.37 -8.46 -0.19
CA SER A 265 5.12 -9.10 -0.63
C SER A 265 5.17 -10.62 -0.49
N ILE A 266 6.25 -11.27 -0.92
CA ILE A 266 6.43 -12.73 -0.75
C ILE A 266 6.53 -13.09 0.74
N LEU A 267 7.23 -12.29 1.53
CA LEU A 267 7.32 -12.49 2.98
C LEU A 267 5.94 -12.45 3.64
N ASN A 268 5.09 -11.49 3.30
CA ASN A 268 3.72 -11.41 3.81
C ASN A 268 2.90 -12.67 3.50
N ILE A 269 3.07 -13.28 2.32
CA ILE A 269 2.42 -14.55 1.96
C ILE A 269 2.94 -15.67 2.85
N ILE A 270 4.27 -15.80 2.96
CA ILE A 270 4.93 -16.86 3.74
C ILE A 270 4.57 -16.74 5.23
N GLU A 271 4.58 -15.55 5.82
CA GLU A 271 4.19 -15.33 7.23
C GLU A 271 2.74 -15.74 7.50
N ASN A 272 1.83 -15.45 6.56
CA ASN A 272 0.45 -15.89 6.67
C ASN A 272 0.34 -17.42 6.66
N SER A 273 1.07 -18.09 5.77
CA SER A 273 1.15 -19.53 5.66
C SER A 273 1.75 -20.16 6.93
N ILE A 274 2.85 -19.60 7.45
CA ILE A 274 3.48 -20.05 8.70
C ILE A 274 2.47 -19.99 9.86
N HIS A 275 1.80 -18.85 10.00
CA HIS A 275 0.82 -18.65 11.06
C HIS A 275 -0.35 -19.65 10.96
N ALA A 276 -0.88 -19.87 9.76
CA ALA A 276 -1.95 -20.84 9.54
C ALA A 276 -1.50 -22.28 9.84
N LEU A 277 -0.31 -22.67 9.39
CA LEU A 277 0.26 -24.00 9.63
C LEU A 277 0.53 -24.27 11.11
N VAL A 278 1.07 -23.29 11.83
CA VAL A 278 1.37 -23.45 13.26
C VAL A 278 0.10 -23.64 14.08
N ASN A 279 -0.99 -22.94 13.71
CA ASN A 279 -2.26 -23.01 14.45
C ASN A 279 -3.11 -24.22 14.07
N ASN A 280 -3.07 -24.67 12.81
CA ASN A 280 -4.02 -25.63 12.28
C ASN A 280 -3.43 -27.04 12.06
N LYS A 281 -2.11 -27.21 12.07
CA LYS A 281 -1.47 -28.46 11.67
C LYS A 281 -0.47 -29.02 12.69
N ASN A 282 -0.42 -30.34 12.75
CA ASN A 282 0.66 -31.06 13.42
C ASN A 282 1.98 -30.84 12.68
N LYS A 283 3.10 -30.92 13.39
CA LYS A 283 4.45 -30.66 12.85
C LYS A 283 4.79 -31.48 11.61
N GLU A 284 4.24 -32.69 11.48
CA GLU A 284 4.51 -33.63 10.38
C GLU A 284 3.75 -33.30 9.07
N ASP A 285 2.80 -32.36 9.12
CA ASP A 285 1.93 -32.02 7.99
C ASP A 285 2.06 -30.55 7.58
N ARG A 286 3.14 -29.88 7.99
CA ARG A 286 3.39 -28.45 7.69
C ARG A 286 4.24 -28.31 6.45
N TYR A 287 3.60 -27.96 5.34
CA TYR A 287 4.25 -27.77 4.03
C TYR A 287 3.93 -26.40 3.47
N ILE A 288 4.96 -25.77 2.88
CA ILE A 288 4.83 -24.61 1.97
C ILE A 288 5.48 -25.03 0.66
N LEU A 289 4.70 -25.06 -0.41
CA LEU A 289 5.17 -25.45 -1.74
C LEU A 289 5.14 -24.23 -2.65
N ILE A 290 6.29 -23.88 -3.17
CA ILE A 290 6.46 -22.76 -4.11
C ILE A 290 6.84 -23.35 -5.45
N ASN A 291 6.16 -22.94 -6.50
CA ASN A 291 6.47 -23.40 -7.87
C ASN A 291 6.42 -22.21 -8.83
N PHE A 292 7.43 -22.12 -9.71
CA PHE A 292 7.40 -21.18 -10.81
C PHE A 292 7.48 -21.94 -12.15
N SER A 293 6.40 -21.87 -12.91
CA SER A 293 6.29 -22.51 -14.21
C SER A 293 5.22 -21.83 -15.07
N ASN A 294 5.41 -21.81 -16.40
CA ASN A 294 4.49 -21.18 -17.35
C ASN A 294 4.16 -19.72 -16.98
N LYS A 295 5.16 -18.97 -16.51
CA LYS A 295 5.04 -17.60 -16.01
C LYS A 295 4.06 -17.44 -14.84
N VAL A 296 3.77 -18.48 -14.09
CA VAL A 296 2.94 -18.44 -12.88
C VAL A 296 3.78 -18.81 -11.67
N LEU A 297 3.85 -17.90 -10.69
CA LEU A 297 4.39 -18.19 -9.38
C LEU A 297 3.23 -18.64 -8.48
N SER A 298 3.25 -19.91 -8.08
CA SER A 298 2.27 -20.52 -7.19
C SER A 298 2.87 -20.74 -5.82
N ILE A 299 2.26 -20.20 -4.77
CA ILE A 299 2.65 -20.41 -3.37
C ILE A 299 1.47 -21.09 -2.67
N LYS A 300 1.69 -22.30 -2.14
CA LYS A 300 0.65 -23.13 -1.50
C LYS A 300 1.08 -23.55 -0.12
N ASP A 301 0.16 -23.46 0.83
CA ASP A 301 0.33 -24.06 2.15
C ASP A 301 -0.52 -25.32 2.32
N SER A 302 -0.32 -26.04 3.40
CA SER A 302 -1.11 -27.24 3.76
C SER A 302 -2.03 -26.98 4.96
N ALA A 303 -2.45 -25.73 5.21
CA ALA A 303 -3.17 -25.30 6.41
C ALA A 303 -4.70 -25.47 6.35
N ASP A 304 -5.24 -26.36 5.52
CA ASP A 304 -6.65 -26.64 5.26
C ASP A 304 -7.40 -25.54 4.48
N GLY A 305 -6.72 -24.46 4.11
CA GLY A 305 -7.32 -23.32 3.41
C GLY A 305 -8.14 -22.42 4.33
N VAL A 306 -9.05 -21.64 3.76
CA VAL A 306 -9.91 -20.69 4.46
C VAL A 306 -11.38 -20.91 4.06
N GLU A 307 -12.32 -20.42 4.86
CA GLU A 307 -13.76 -20.48 4.53
C GLU A 307 -14.05 -19.62 3.28
N GLU A 308 -15.07 -19.99 2.50
CA GLU A 308 -15.40 -19.32 1.22
C GLU A 308 -15.76 -17.84 1.39
N ASP A 309 -16.44 -17.48 2.48
CA ASP A 309 -16.78 -16.10 2.83
C ASP A 309 -15.55 -15.29 3.26
N VAL A 310 -14.55 -15.94 3.85
CA VAL A 310 -13.23 -15.36 4.15
C VAL A 310 -12.42 -15.18 2.87
N LEU A 311 -12.42 -16.18 1.98
CA LEU A 311 -11.65 -16.16 0.74
C LEU A 311 -12.03 -14.96 -0.15
N SER A 312 -13.32 -14.61 -0.20
CA SER A 312 -13.80 -13.46 -0.97
C SER A 312 -13.31 -12.10 -0.46
N LYS A 313 -12.87 -12.03 0.81
CA LYS A 313 -12.48 -10.80 1.50
C LYS A 313 -11.02 -10.77 1.94
N ILE A 314 -10.28 -11.86 1.70
CA ILE A 314 -8.93 -12.06 2.25
C ILE A 314 -7.93 -10.97 1.82
N TYR A 315 -8.20 -10.30 0.72
CA TYR A 315 -7.41 -9.19 0.18
C TYR A 315 -8.05 -7.81 0.40
N GLU A 316 -9.18 -7.72 1.15
CA GLU A 316 -9.73 -6.43 1.55
C GLU A 316 -8.87 -5.79 2.64
N PRO A 317 -8.70 -4.46 2.63
CA PRO A 317 -7.94 -3.78 3.67
C PRO A 317 -8.62 -3.96 5.04
N TYR A 318 -7.80 -4.20 6.07
CA TYR A 318 -8.22 -4.41 7.47
C TYR A 318 -9.00 -5.71 7.73
N PHE A 319 -9.19 -6.54 6.74
CA PHE A 319 -9.83 -7.84 6.96
C PHE A 319 -8.82 -8.82 7.58
N THR A 320 -9.17 -9.38 8.73
CA THR A 320 -8.36 -10.38 9.43
C THR A 320 -9.24 -11.33 10.25
N THR A 321 -8.91 -12.60 10.22
CA THR A 321 -9.47 -13.63 11.12
C THR A 321 -8.63 -13.81 12.39
N LYS A 322 -7.48 -13.11 12.47
CA LYS A 322 -6.57 -13.14 13.62
C LYS A 322 -7.07 -12.19 14.72
N HIS A 323 -6.77 -12.49 15.98
CA HIS A 323 -7.01 -11.55 17.08
C HIS A 323 -6.26 -10.25 16.82
N GLN A 324 -6.84 -9.08 17.17
CA GLN A 324 -6.31 -7.74 16.88
C GLN A 324 -4.85 -7.51 17.29
N SER A 325 -4.33 -8.29 18.24
CA SER A 325 -2.92 -8.25 18.66
C SER A 325 -1.93 -8.90 17.68
N PHE A 326 -2.39 -9.67 16.69
CA PHE A 326 -1.56 -10.47 15.80
C PHE A 326 -1.57 -10.03 14.33
N GLY A 327 -2.30 -8.98 13.99
CA GLY A 327 -2.28 -8.44 12.62
C GLY A 327 -3.37 -7.42 12.34
N VAL A 328 -3.03 -6.40 11.56
CA VAL A 328 -3.92 -5.29 11.17
C VAL A 328 -4.79 -5.65 9.96
N GLY A 329 -4.59 -6.83 9.35
CA GLY A 329 -5.32 -7.24 8.15
C GLY A 329 -4.88 -6.50 6.88
N LEU A 330 -3.61 -6.08 6.79
CA LEU A 330 -3.09 -5.37 5.63
C LEU A 330 -2.12 -6.21 4.77
N GLY A 331 -1.61 -7.35 5.27
CA GLY A 331 -0.57 -8.11 4.57
C GLY A 331 -0.99 -8.56 3.17
N LEU A 332 -2.09 -9.30 3.04
CA LEU A 332 -2.56 -9.78 1.73
C LEU A 332 -3.17 -8.67 0.87
N PHE A 333 -3.75 -7.64 1.47
CA PHE A 333 -4.15 -6.44 0.75
C PHE A 333 -2.95 -5.78 0.05
N THR A 334 -1.82 -5.62 0.76
CA THR A 334 -0.58 -5.06 0.19
C THR A 334 -0.03 -5.90 -0.94
N VAL A 335 -0.04 -7.23 -0.77
CA VAL A 335 0.35 -8.17 -1.81
C VAL A 335 -0.50 -7.97 -3.07
N ASN A 336 -1.81 -7.90 -2.90
CA ASN A 336 -2.73 -7.67 -4.00
C ASN A 336 -2.47 -6.32 -4.69
N GLU A 337 -2.34 -5.22 -3.94
CA GLU A 337 -2.04 -3.89 -4.49
C GLU A 337 -0.70 -3.86 -5.24
N PHE A 338 0.34 -4.50 -4.68
CA PHE A 338 1.65 -4.54 -5.32
C PHE A 338 1.62 -5.25 -6.67
N PHE A 339 1.03 -6.44 -6.75
CA PHE A 339 1.01 -7.18 -8.00
C PHE A 339 -0.01 -6.64 -9.00
N THR A 340 -1.22 -6.21 -8.56
CA THR A 340 -2.26 -5.77 -9.49
C THR A 340 -2.14 -4.31 -9.90
N ARG A 341 -1.83 -3.40 -8.98
CA ARG A 341 -1.78 -1.94 -9.29
C ARG A 341 -0.41 -1.43 -9.66
N ASN A 342 0.67 -1.94 -9.01
CA ASN A 342 2.00 -1.42 -9.28
C ASN A 342 2.67 -2.14 -10.46
N LEU A 343 2.40 -3.45 -10.62
CA LEU A 343 3.02 -4.27 -11.65
C LEU A 343 2.04 -4.72 -12.76
N GLU A 344 0.74 -4.45 -12.59
CA GLU A 344 -0.32 -4.80 -13.55
C GLU A 344 -0.43 -6.31 -13.87
N PHE A 345 -0.07 -7.17 -12.89
CA PHE A 345 -0.20 -8.63 -12.99
C PHE A 345 -1.48 -9.12 -12.31
N GLU A 346 -1.98 -10.26 -12.75
CA GLU A 346 -3.12 -10.93 -12.11
C GLU A 346 -2.66 -11.76 -10.92
N ILE A 347 -3.40 -11.68 -9.81
CA ILE A 347 -3.21 -12.51 -8.62
C ILE A 347 -4.53 -13.22 -8.29
N GLU A 348 -4.45 -14.52 -8.03
CA GLU A 348 -5.59 -15.37 -7.68
C GLU A 348 -5.36 -16.00 -6.30
N PHE A 349 -6.38 -15.96 -5.46
CA PHE A 349 -6.43 -16.63 -4.16
C PHE A 349 -7.48 -17.72 -4.21
N LYS A 350 -7.10 -18.97 -3.92
CA LYS A 350 -8.06 -20.09 -3.93
C LYS A 350 -7.70 -21.18 -2.93
N ASN A 351 -8.70 -21.91 -2.47
CA ASN A 351 -8.48 -23.16 -1.77
C ASN A 351 -8.15 -24.26 -2.79
N GLU A 352 -7.13 -25.04 -2.53
CA GLU A 352 -6.70 -26.10 -3.44
C GLU A 352 -6.39 -27.40 -2.68
N GLU A 353 -6.83 -28.53 -3.23
CA GLU A 353 -6.38 -29.86 -2.81
C GLU A 353 -5.23 -30.32 -3.71
N PHE A 354 -4.17 -30.78 -3.12
CA PHE A 354 -2.97 -31.25 -3.84
C PHE A 354 -2.36 -32.49 -3.18
N LYS A 355 -1.52 -33.20 -3.92
CA LYS A 355 -0.78 -34.36 -3.40
C LYS A 355 0.68 -34.01 -3.26
N HIS A 356 1.25 -34.31 -2.10
CA HIS A 356 2.68 -34.19 -1.84
C HIS A 356 3.19 -35.37 -1.02
N LYS A 357 4.28 -36.03 -1.45
CA LYS A 357 4.86 -37.23 -0.77
C LYS A 357 3.83 -38.29 -0.37
N ASN A 358 2.90 -38.61 -1.27
CA ASN A 358 1.79 -39.56 -1.09
C ASN A 358 0.71 -39.12 -0.05
N LYS A 359 0.78 -37.91 0.49
CA LYS A 359 -0.27 -37.33 1.33
C LYS A 359 -1.23 -36.48 0.48
N LYS A 360 -2.53 -36.55 0.77
CA LYS A 360 -3.52 -35.59 0.30
C LYS A 360 -3.52 -34.41 1.25
N LEU A 361 -3.23 -33.23 0.74
CA LEU A 361 -3.16 -31.98 1.47
C LEU A 361 -4.18 -31.01 0.91
N LYS A 362 -4.64 -30.08 1.73
CA LYS A 362 -5.50 -28.96 1.36
C LYS A 362 -4.93 -27.70 1.94
N GLY A 363 -5.03 -26.58 1.22
CA GLY A 363 -4.55 -25.31 1.73
C GLY A 363 -4.93 -24.13 0.86
N LEU A 364 -4.45 -22.95 1.24
CA LEU A 364 -4.56 -21.74 0.44
C LEU A 364 -3.49 -21.76 -0.64
N SER A 365 -3.88 -21.49 -1.88
CA SER A 365 -3.01 -21.31 -3.03
C SER A 365 -3.11 -19.87 -3.51
N ILE A 366 -1.97 -19.21 -3.64
CA ILE A 366 -1.83 -17.87 -4.19
C ILE A 366 -1.05 -17.98 -5.49
N ASN A 367 -1.67 -17.61 -6.60
CA ASN A 367 -1.07 -17.69 -7.93
C ASN A 367 -0.90 -16.29 -8.49
N ILE A 368 0.32 -15.95 -8.91
CA ILE A 368 0.68 -14.67 -9.51
C ILE A 368 1.06 -14.95 -10.96
N ASN A 369 0.34 -14.34 -11.89
CA ASN A 369 0.49 -14.55 -13.33
C ASN A 369 1.29 -13.40 -13.96
N PHE A 370 2.46 -13.69 -14.48
CA PHE A 370 3.40 -12.76 -15.11
C PHE A 370 3.24 -12.69 -16.65
N ASN A 371 2.02 -12.79 -17.14
CA ASN A 371 1.75 -12.70 -18.59
C ASN A 371 1.77 -11.27 -19.11
#